data_c940caf2bdbe7da531e30ddadb4ffe95
#
_entry.id   c940caf2bdbe7da531e30ddadb4ffe95
#
_cell.length_a   1.000
_cell.length_b   1.000
_cell.length_c   1.000
_cell.angle_alpha   90.00
_cell.angle_beta   90.00
_cell.angle_gamma   90.00
#
_symmetry.space_group_name_H-M   'P 1'
#
loop_
_entity.id
_entity.type
_entity.pdbx_description
1 polymer ?
#
loop_
_entity_poly.entity_id
_entity_poly.type
_entity_poly.pdbx_seq_one_letter_code
_entity_poly.pdbx_strand_id
1 'polypeptide(L)'
;MRILLSDPILSRFTDELTHGGTDGHDWEFLAGRPDDEVTARLPGADVLVASRMTAPMAEAGAGLRLVHVTGAGLDRVPLASLAPETLVCNTFHHGRSIAEHVVMVALMLSRRVLRADRLLRRGIWESVALDPAVPLGGTLAGRTLGVVGFGEIGQQVARAATALGMRVRAVRRNPSAPLPPDLRPVRVEGDDRLHDLLGDSDLVVLTVPLSAATKGLIGTAELARMRRDALLVNVARGPLVDEDALFEALVEERIGGAALDVWWSHPKDGGGATGYTRSFHELENVVLTPHHSGHTRETFTGRAREIAANIHRLATGQPLSNVVRGTAGR
;
A
#
# COMPACT_ATOMS: atom_id res chain seq x y z
N MET A 1 3.14 29.70 11.47
CA MET A 1 1.94 29.03 10.95
C MET A 1 1.37 28.13 12.03
N ARG A 2 0.04 27.96 12.03
CA ARG A 2 -0.65 26.97 12.88
C ARG A 2 -0.83 25.67 12.11
N ILE A 3 -0.29 24.59 12.65
CA ILE A 3 -0.22 23.27 12.00
C ILE A 3 -0.95 22.25 12.85
N LEU A 4 -1.93 21.58 12.25
CA LEU A 4 -2.67 20.49 12.90
C LEU A 4 -2.15 19.15 12.41
N LEU A 5 -1.84 18.23 13.31
CA LEU A 5 -1.47 16.84 13.02
C LEU A 5 -2.50 15.89 13.60
N SER A 6 -3.27 15.21 12.73
CA SER A 6 -4.26 14.22 13.16
C SER A 6 -3.85 12.76 12.86
N ASP A 7 -2.68 12.54 12.25
CA ASP A 7 -2.19 11.19 11.98
C ASP A 7 -1.62 10.53 13.26
N PRO A 8 -2.17 9.38 13.70
CA PRO A 8 -1.78 8.76 14.97
C PRO A 8 -0.37 8.13 14.92
N ILE A 9 0.14 7.78 13.75
CA ILE A 9 1.48 7.17 13.65
C ILE A 9 2.52 8.28 13.60
N LEU A 10 2.32 9.31 12.78
CA LEU A 10 3.26 10.44 12.69
C LEU A 10 3.36 11.26 13.98
N SER A 11 2.33 11.26 14.83
CA SER A 11 2.42 11.87 16.15
C SER A 11 3.48 11.23 17.08
N ARG A 12 4.02 10.07 16.69
CA ARG A 12 5.15 9.40 17.37
C ARG A 12 6.52 9.85 16.84
N PHE A 13 6.56 10.71 15.83
CA PHE A 13 7.75 11.23 15.14
C PHE A 13 7.82 12.75 15.25
N THR A 14 7.47 13.27 16.42
CA THR A 14 7.43 14.71 16.70
C THR A 14 8.78 15.38 16.50
N ASP A 15 9.86 14.73 16.90
CA ASP A 15 11.22 15.27 16.77
C ASP A 15 11.58 15.51 15.29
N GLU A 16 11.29 14.55 14.41
CA GLU A 16 11.54 14.69 12.99
C GLU A 16 10.64 15.74 12.32
N LEU A 17 9.42 15.95 12.86
CA LEU A 17 8.49 16.97 12.38
C LEU A 17 8.84 18.37 12.85
N THR A 18 9.23 18.54 14.11
CA THR A 18 9.38 19.88 14.74
C THR A 18 10.80 20.43 14.65
N HIS A 19 11.85 19.58 14.52
CA HIS A 19 13.23 20.00 14.44
C HIS A 19 13.80 20.09 13.00
N GLY A 20 12.98 19.82 12.00
CA GLY A 20 13.38 19.83 10.57
C GLY A 20 13.31 21.20 9.88
N GLY A 21 13.52 22.33 10.58
CA GLY A 21 13.33 23.69 10.04
C GLY A 21 11.92 24.21 10.18
N THR A 22 11.14 23.60 11.06
CA THR A 22 9.78 24.01 11.43
C THR A 22 9.71 24.60 12.84
N ASP A 23 10.87 24.92 13.42
CA ASP A 23 10.99 25.63 14.69
C ASP A 23 10.27 26.98 14.60
N GLY A 24 9.47 27.30 15.62
CA GLY A 24 8.68 28.52 15.67
C GLY A 24 7.29 28.43 15.01
N HIS A 25 6.86 27.25 14.56
CA HIS A 25 5.47 27.02 14.20
C HIS A 25 4.65 26.50 15.38
N ASP A 26 3.36 26.82 15.37
CA ASP A 26 2.39 26.38 16.40
C ASP A 26 1.82 25.03 16.00
N TRP A 27 2.29 23.96 16.63
CA TRP A 27 1.86 22.60 16.38
C TRP A 27 0.79 22.15 17.36
N GLU A 28 -0.33 21.68 16.84
CA GLU A 28 -1.41 21.07 17.62
C GLU A 28 -1.55 19.59 17.22
N PHE A 29 -1.29 18.68 18.17
CA PHE A 29 -1.34 17.24 18.00
C PHE A 29 -2.72 16.71 18.37
N LEU A 30 -3.48 16.23 17.37
CA LEU A 30 -4.86 15.78 17.48
C LEU A 30 -5.03 14.27 17.24
N ALA A 31 -3.94 13.51 17.38
CA ALA A 31 -3.97 12.05 17.17
C ALA A 31 -4.94 11.38 18.15
N GLY A 32 -5.83 10.53 17.61
CA GLY A 32 -6.84 9.83 18.40
C GLY A 32 -8.06 10.67 18.79
N ARG A 33 -8.12 11.96 18.39
CA ARG A 33 -9.32 12.77 18.60
C ARG A 33 -10.40 12.40 17.58
N PRO A 34 -11.69 12.46 17.96
CA PRO A 34 -12.81 12.31 17.06
C PRO A 34 -12.80 13.33 15.92
N ASP A 35 -13.45 13.01 14.80
CA ASP A 35 -13.47 13.87 13.60
C ASP A 35 -14.11 15.24 13.86
N ASP A 36 -15.12 15.33 14.71
CA ASP A 36 -15.77 16.58 15.10
C ASP A 36 -14.83 17.50 15.89
N GLU A 37 -14.02 16.95 16.80
CA GLU A 37 -13.00 17.71 17.50
C GLU A 37 -11.92 18.23 16.54
N VAL A 38 -11.44 17.40 15.62
CA VAL A 38 -10.49 17.84 14.59
C VAL A 38 -11.11 18.93 13.71
N THR A 39 -12.36 18.75 13.31
CA THR A 39 -13.12 19.73 12.51
C THR A 39 -13.23 21.07 13.21
N ALA A 40 -13.54 21.08 14.50
CA ALA A 40 -13.64 22.30 15.30
C ALA A 40 -12.31 23.09 15.42
N ARG A 41 -11.18 22.44 15.22
CA ARG A 41 -9.83 23.07 15.29
C ARG A 41 -9.35 23.63 13.96
N LEU A 42 -9.96 23.24 12.83
CA LEU A 42 -9.52 23.65 11.49
C LEU A 42 -9.64 25.15 11.20
N PRO A 43 -10.67 25.90 11.70
CA PRO A 43 -10.72 27.34 11.51
C PRO A 43 -9.43 28.03 12.01
N GLY A 44 -8.80 28.82 11.14
CA GLY A 44 -7.56 29.53 11.43
C GLY A 44 -6.28 28.69 11.39
N ALA A 45 -6.34 27.41 11.00
CA ALA A 45 -5.16 26.61 10.73
C ALA A 45 -4.60 26.89 9.33
N ASP A 46 -3.26 26.90 9.20
CA ASP A 46 -2.57 27.06 7.92
C ASP A 46 -2.35 25.70 7.23
N VAL A 47 -2.06 24.65 8.01
CA VAL A 47 -1.68 23.32 7.52
C VAL A 47 -2.41 22.24 8.27
N LEU A 48 -2.94 21.25 7.52
CA LEU A 48 -3.40 19.98 8.07
C LEU A 48 -2.48 18.86 7.58
N VAL A 49 -1.93 18.09 8.53
CA VAL A 49 -1.17 16.84 8.27
C VAL A 49 -2.04 15.67 8.70
N ALA A 50 -2.52 14.88 7.73
CA ALA A 50 -3.50 13.83 8.00
C ALA A 50 -3.42 12.67 7.01
N SER A 51 -3.80 11.45 7.46
CA SER A 51 -3.96 10.28 6.57
C SER A 51 -5.34 10.23 5.90
N ARG A 52 -6.30 11.00 6.40
CA ARG A 52 -7.66 11.15 5.86
C ARG A 52 -8.25 12.51 6.18
N MET A 53 -9.23 12.92 5.41
CA MET A 53 -10.00 14.13 5.62
C MET A 53 -11.45 13.88 5.23
N THR A 54 -12.42 14.37 6.00
CA THR A 54 -13.84 14.29 5.66
C THR A 54 -14.32 15.54 4.94
N ALA A 55 -15.49 15.50 4.30
CA ALA A 55 -16.06 16.69 3.67
C ALA A 55 -16.33 17.82 4.67
N PRO A 56 -16.90 17.59 5.88
CA PRO A 56 -17.00 18.63 6.91
C PRO A 56 -15.67 19.22 7.34
N MET A 57 -14.60 18.41 7.40
CA MET A 57 -13.24 18.94 7.64
C MET A 57 -12.77 19.86 6.51
N ALA A 58 -13.05 19.52 5.25
CA ALA A 58 -12.66 20.35 4.11
C ALA A 58 -13.39 21.70 4.13
N GLU A 59 -14.66 21.72 4.49
CA GLU A 59 -15.46 22.92 4.62
C GLU A 59 -14.96 23.82 5.79
N ALA A 60 -14.72 23.23 6.96
CA ALA A 60 -14.20 23.94 8.12
C ALA A 60 -12.77 24.46 7.89
N GLY A 61 -11.99 23.74 7.08
CA GLY A 61 -10.63 24.07 6.70
C GLY A 61 -10.51 24.93 5.44
N ALA A 62 -11.50 25.73 5.06
CA ALA A 62 -11.47 26.57 3.86
C ALA A 62 -10.28 27.57 3.81
N GLY A 63 -9.71 27.91 4.97
CA GLY A 63 -8.50 28.75 5.08
C GLY A 63 -7.16 27.99 4.99
N LEU A 64 -7.18 26.68 4.86
CA LEU A 64 -5.95 25.88 4.76
C LEU A 64 -5.14 26.23 3.52
N ARG A 65 -3.87 26.51 3.72
CA ARG A 65 -2.88 26.70 2.63
C ARG A 65 -2.35 25.35 2.12
N LEU A 66 -2.25 24.36 3.02
CA LEU A 66 -1.73 23.02 2.67
C LEU A 66 -2.49 21.93 3.42
N VAL A 67 -2.91 20.91 2.68
CA VAL A 67 -3.23 19.58 3.22
C VAL A 67 -2.09 18.65 2.84
N HIS A 68 -1.32 18.20 3.84
CA HIS A 68 -0.25 17.23 3.61
C HIS A 68 -0.73 15.83 3.99
N VAL A 69 -0.96 15.00 2.96
CA VAL A 69 -1.40 13.62 3.15
C VAL A 69 -0.21 12.76 3.57
N THR A 70 -0.38 11.97 4.64
CA THR A 70 0.71 11.22 5.28
C THR A 70 1.05 9.90 4.59
N GLY A 71 0.49 9.65 3.41
CA GLY A 71 0.73 8.48 2.56
C GLY A 71 0.58 8.82 1.08
N ALA A 72 0.75 7.83 0.20
CA ALA A 72 0.67 8.02 -1.25
C ALA A 72 -0.77 8.11 -1.77
N GLY A 73 -1.72 7.39 -1.12
CA GLY A 73 -3.11 7.33 -1.55
C GLY A 73 -3.90 8.59 -1.21
N LEU A 74 -4.73 9.04 -2.15
CA LEU A 74 -5.60 10.22 -2.01
C LEU A 74 -7.08 9.85 -1.91
N ASP A 75 -7.39 8.59 -1.95
CA ASP A 75 -8.74 8.02 -1.95
C ASP A 75 -9.55 8.36 -0.68
N ARG A 76 -8.88 8.83 0.39
CA ARG A 76 -9.49 9.25 1.65
C ARG A 76 -9.49 10.77 1.86
N VAL A 77 -9.25 11.55 0.82
CA VAL A 77 -9.26 13.01 0.86
C VAL A 77 -10.26 13.54 -0.18
N PRO A 78 -11.27 14.35 0.22
CA PRO A 78 -12.29 14.86 -0.69
C PRO A 78 -11.74 16.06 -1.48
N LEU A 79 -10.85 15.79 -2.44
CA LEU A 79 -10.16 16.83 -3.21
C LEU A 79 -11.09 17.86 -3.84
N ALA A 80 -12.30 17.44 -4.26
CA ALA A 80 -13.28 18.33 -4.86
C ALA A 80 -13.91 19.32 -3.85
N SER A 81 -13.90 19.01 -2.55
CA SER A 81 -14.48 19.83 -1.48
C SER A 81 -13.47 20.86 -0.89
N LEU A 82 -12.20 20.76 -1.27
CA LEU A 82 -11.19 21.71 -0.79
C LEU A 82 -11.30 23.05 -1.53
N ALA A 83 -10.96 24.15 -0.84
CA ALA A 83 -10.88 25.46 -1.45
C ALA A 83 -9.89 25.46 -2.65
N PRO A 84 -10.14 26.22 -3.72
CA PRO A 84 -9.31 26.22 -4.95
C PRO A 84 -7.82 26.47 -4.68
N GLU A 85 -7.51 27.30 -3.71
CA GLU A 85 -6.14 27.75 -3.36
C GLU A 85 -5.41 26.74 -2.47
N THR A 86 -6.12 25.79 -1.87
CA THR A 86 -5.50 24.79 -0.99
C THR A 86 -4.60 23.85 -1.78
N LEU A 87 -3.31 23.87 -1.46
CA LEU A 87 -2.33 22.93 -1.98
C LEU A 87 -2.55 21.56 -1.32
N VAL A 88 -2.36 20.49 -2.08
CA VAL A 88 -2.34 19.13 -1.54
C VAL A 88 -1.03 18.47 -1.93
N CYS A 89 -0.30 18.00 -0.93
CA CYS A 89 0.88 17.16 -1.11
C CYS A 89 0.61 15.77 -0.54
N ASN A 90 1.25 14.77 -1.12
CA ASN A 90 1.32 13.42 -0.55
C ASN A 90 2.77 13.02 -0.28
N THR A 91 3.00 11.85 0.32
CA THR A 91 4.34 11.36 0.60
C THR A 91 4.43 9.84 0.39
N PHE A 92 5.64 9.36 0.18
CA PHE A 92 5.93 7.98 -0.18
C PHE A 92 6.76 7.27 0.91
N HIS A 93 8.03 6.95 0.65
CA HIS A 93 8.99 6.29 1.55
C HIS A 93 8.71 4.84 1.94
N HIS A 94 7.57 4.26 1.51
CA HIS A 94 7.12 2.91 1.88
C HIS A 94 7.46 1.83 0.84
N GLY A 95 7.99 2.19 -0.32
CA GLY A 95 8.21 1.24 -1.40
C GLY A 95 9.14 0.10 -1.03
N ARG A 96 10.26 0.40 -0.32
CA ARG A 96 11.19 -0.61 0.16
C ARG A 96 10.57 -1.54 1.20
N SER A 97 9.88 -0.97 2.20
CA SER A 97 9.19 -1.74 3.23
C SER A 97 8.16 -2.69 2.64
N ILE A 98 7.35 -2.19 1.68
CA ILE A 98 6.36 -3.02 0.98
C ILE A 98 7.05 -4.11 0.15
N ALA A 99 8.17 -3.82 -0.50
CA ALA A 99 8.91 -4.83 -1.27
C ALA A 99 9.43 -5.96 -0.38
N GLU A 100 9.98 -5.64 0.79
CA GLU A 100 10.40 -6.61 1.80
C GLU A 100 9.21 -7.45 2.29
N HIS A 101 8.07 -6.83 2.55
CA HIS A 101 6.83 -7.52 2.91
C HIS A 101 6.36 -8.48 1.81
N VAL A 102 6.35 -8.05 0.54
CA VAL A 102 5.98 -8.90 -0.61
C VAL A 102 6.88 -10.13 -0.69
N VAL A 103 8.20 -9.97 -0.56
CA VAL A 103 9.15 -11.09 -0.53
C VAL A 103 8.86 -12.03 0.64
N MET A 104 8.65 -11.48 1.84
CA MET A 104 8.34 -12.26 3.03
C MET A 104 7.09 -13.14 2.81
N VAL A 105 5.95 -12.54 2.40
CA VAL A 105 4.70 -13.29 2.25
C VAL A 105 4.76 -14.28 1.09
N ALA A 106 5.48 -13.98 0.00
CA ALA A 106 5.71 -14.88 -1.10
C ALA A 106 6.49 -16.13 -0.65
N LEU A 107 7.53 -15.96 0.16
CA LEU A 107 8.29 -17.07 0.77
C LEU A 107 7.44 -17.86 1.76
N MET A 108 6.65 -17.19 2.60
CA MET A 108 5.75 -17.84 3.55
C MET A 108 4.75 -18.76 2.84
N LEU A 109 4.11 -18.28 1.76
CA LEU A 109 3.19 -19.07 0.94
C LEU A 109 3.91 -20.22 0.22
N SER A 110 5.02 -19.93 -0.48
CA SER A 110 5.78 -20.93 -1.24
C SER A 110 6.30 -22.07 -0.37
N ARG A 111 6.55 -21.83 0.91
CA ARG A 111 7.09 -22.81 1.88
C ARG A 111 6.04 -23.27 2.88
N ARG A 112 4.78 -22.81 2.78
CA ARG A 112 3.69 -23.11 3.72
C ARG A 112 4.07 -22.91 5.20
N VAL A 113 4.81 -21.83 5.48
CA VAL A 113 5.42 -21.56 6.79
C VAL A 113 4.36 -21.47 7.89
N LEU A 114 3.20 -20.82 7.64
CA LEU A 114 2.13 -20.70 8.65
C LEU A 114 1.54 -22.05 9.02
N ARG A 115 1.37 -22.97 8.06
CA ARG A 115 0.92 -24.34 8.32
C ARG A 115 1.96 -25.10 9.14
N ALA A 116 3.21 -25.06 8.74
CA ALA A 116 4.30 -25.75 9.43
C ALA A 116 4.46 -25.28 10.89
N ASP A 117 4.47 -23.95 11.11
CA ASP A 117 4.53 -23.36 12.47
C ASP A 117 3.33 -23.79 13.32
N ARG A 118 2.10 -23.69 12.78
CA ARG A 118 0.88 -24.08 13.51
C ARG A 118 0.88 -25.56 13.91
N LEU A 119 1.28 -26.45 13.02
CA LEU A 119 1.33 -27.88 13.29
C LEU A 119 2.40 -28.22 14.34
N LEU A 120 3.59 -27.64 14.20
CA LEU A 120 4.68 -27.89 15.15
C LEU A 120 4.36 -27.38 16.56
N ARG A 121 3.68 -26.24 16.71
CA ARG A 121 3.17 -25.74 18.01
C ARG A 121 2.15 -26.69 18.65
N ARG A 122 1.50 -27.54 17.87
CA ARG A 122 0.59 -28.60 18.33
C ARG A 122 1.30 -29.93 18.54
N GLY A 123 2.62 -30.00 18.43
CA GLY A 123 3.42 -31.23 18.56
C GLY A 123 3.38 -32.12 17.32
N ILE A 124 2.85 -31.64 16.19
CA ILE A 124 2.76 -32.42 14.94
C ILE A 124 3.95 -32.03 14.06
N TRP A 125 4.83 -33.00 13.82
CA TRP A 125 6.00 -32.86 12.96
C TRP A 125 5.65 -33.28 11.53
N GLU A 126 5.14 -32.34 10.71
CA GLU A 126 4.86 -32.56 9.29
C GLU A 126 6.13 -32.34 8.47
N SER A 127 6.69 -33.36 7.87
CA SER A 127 7.91 -33.28 7.08
C SER A 127 7.92 -34.33 5.97
N VAL A 128 8.33 -33.94 4.78
CA VAL A 128 8.53 -34.85 3.64
C VAL A 128 9.50 -36.01 3.97
N ALA A 129 10.41 -35.81 4.92
CA ALA A 129 11.34 -36.86 5.37
C ALA A 129 10.64 -37.97 6.16
N LEU A 130 9.49 -37.68 6.76
CA LEU A 130 8.69 -38.64 7.52
C LEU A 130 7.45 -39.15 6.77
N ASP A 131 6.89 -38.29 5.89
CA ASP A 131 5.72 -38.60 5.08
C ASP A 131 5.93 -38.08 3.65
N PRO A 132 6.15 -38.96 2.66
CA PRO A 132 6.32 -38.60 1.26
C PRO A 132 5.10 -37.92 0.62
N ALA A 133 3.92 -37.97 1.25
CA ALA A 133 2.73 -37.26 0.78
C ALA A 133 2.79 -35.76 1.07
N VAL A 134 3.67 -35.32 1.98
CA VAL A 134 3.90 -33.89 2.25
C VAL A 134 4.58 -33.25 1.03
N PRO A 135 3.95 -32.24 0.40
CA PRO A 135 4.50 -31.67 -0.84
C PRO A 135 5.76 -30.85 -0.57
N LEU A 136 6.72 -30.96 -1.49
CA LEU A 136 7.91 -30.12 -1.48
C LEU A 136 7.56 -28.67 -1.81
N GLY A 137 8.08 -27.73 -1.01
CA GLY A 137 8.03 -26.29 -1.34
C GLY A 137 8.96 -25.93 -2.48
N GLY A 138 8.60 -24.89 -3.25
CA GLY A 138 9.44 -24.36 -4.34
C GLY A 138 10.37 -23.22 -3.90
N THR A 139 11.39 -22.93 -4.72
CA THR A 139 12.19 -21.69 -4.61
C THR A 139 11.56 -20.59 -5.46
N LEU A 140 11.85 -19.33 -5.15
CA LEU A 140 11.45 -18.20 -6.01
C LEU A 140 12.41 -18.00 -7.18
N ALA A 141 13.66 -18.42 -7.05
CA ALA A 141 14.65 -18.33 -8.13
C ALA A 141 14.17 -19.05 -9.41
N GLY A 142 14.30 -18.39 -10.54
CA GLY A 142 13.85 -18.88 -11.84
C GLY A 142 12.35 -18.74 -12.11
N ARG A 143 11.52 -18.40 -11.09
CA ARG A 143 10.10 -18.14 -11.26
C ARG A 143 9.85 -16.74 -11.84
N THR A 144 8.65 -16.51 -12.36
CA THR A 144 8.24 -15.24 -12.95
C THR A 144 7.36 -14.46 -11.96
N LEU A 145 7.79 -13.23 -11.67
CA LEU A 145 6.98 -12.22 -10.98
C LEU A 145 6.25 -11.35 -12.03
N GLY A 146 4.93 -11.27 -11.94
CA GLY A 146 4.09 -10.31 -12.64
C GLY A 146 3.75 -9.14 -11.73
N VAL A 147 4.12 -7.92 -12.11
CA VAL A 147 3.83 -6.70 -11.36
C VAL A 147 2.72 -5.93 -12.08
N VAL A 148 1.56 -5.80 -11.44
CA VAL A 148 0.45 -5.00 -11.94
C VAL A 148 0.56 -3.59 -11.34
N GLY A 149 1.02 -2.65 -12.17
CA GLY A 149 1.43 -1.30 -11.77
C GLY A 149 2.94 -1.19 -11.53
N PHE A 150 3.63 -0.37 -12.32
CA PHE A 150 5.10 -0.23 -12.25
C PHE A 150 5.51 1.19 -11.84
N GLY A 151 4.88 1.65 -10.74
CA GLY A 151 5.23 2.88 -10.01
C GLY A 151 6.36 2.65 -9.02
N GLU A 152 6.49 3.51 -8.02
CA GLU A 152 7.55 3.43 -6.99
C GLU A 152 7.56 2.08 -6.27
N ILE A 153 6.41 1.59 -5.78
CA ILE A 153 6.30 0.29 -5.10
C ILE A 153 6.67 -0.86 -6.05
N GLY A 154 6.06 -0.90 -7.24
CA GLY A 154 6.31 -1.97 -8.21
C GLY A 154 7.78 -2.07 -8.62
N GLN A 155 8.48 -0.95 -8.73
CA GLN A 155 9.91 -0.89 -9.01
C GLN A 155 10.76 -1.45 -7.85
N GLN A 156 10.42 -1.15 -6.59
CA GLN A 156 11.13 -1.72 -5.44
C GLN A 156 10.88 -3.23 -5.32
N VAL A 157 9.65 -3.68 -5.56
CA VAL A 157 9.32 -5.12 -5.62
C VAL A 157 10.12 -5.82 -6.73
N ALA A 158 10.23 -5.21 -7.91
CA ALA A 158 11.01 -5.75 -9.02
C ALA A 158 12.50 -5.89 -8.66
N ARG A 159 13.10 -4.89 -7.98
CA ARG A 159 14.49 -4.98 -7.49
C ARG A 159 14.70 -6.15 -6.54
N ALA A 160 13.82 -6.26 -5.54
CA ALA A 160 13.90 -7.33 -4.54
C ALA A 160 13.74 -8.71 -5.18
N ALA A 161 12.79 -8.88 -6.09
CA ALA A 161 12.56 -10.13 -6.80
C ALA A 161 13.72 -10.50 -7.74
N THR A 162 14.29 -9.52 -8.44
CA THR A 162 15.46 -9.75 -9.30
C THR A 162 16.68 -10.20 -8.48
N ALA A 163 16.89 -9.62 -7.29
CA ALA A 163 17.95 -10.02 -6.38
C ALA A 163 17.80 -11.48 -5.88
N LEU A 164 16.56 -11.99 -5.84
CA LEU A 164 16.25 -13.39 -5.54
C LEU A 164 16.31 -14.32 -6.75
N GLY A 165 16.75 -13.82 -7.92
CA GLY A 165 16.85 -14.61 -9.15
C GLY A 165 15.52 -14.84 -9.87
N MET A 166 14.47 -14.06 -9.59
CA MET A 166 13.20 -14.11 -10.33
C MET A 166 13.31 -13.38 -11.67
N ARG A 167 12.53 -13.82 -12.64
CA ARG A 167 12.26 -13.05 -13.86
C ARG A 167 11.10 -12.09 -13.55
N VAL A 168 11.21 -10.82 -13.99
CA VAL A 168 10.18 -9.81 -13.71
C VAL A 168 9.54 -9.34 -15.00
N ARG A 169 8.21 -9.35 -15.04
CA ARG A 169 7.36 -8.70 -16.04
C ARG A 169 6.44 -7.72 -15.35
N ALA A 170 6.08 -6.63 -16.01
CA ALA A 170 5.20 -5.63 -15.44
C ALA A 170 4.22 -5.10 -16.49
N VAL A 171 3.05 -4.66 -16.03
CA VAL A 171 2.11 -3.87 -16.83
C VAL A 171 1.85 -2.54 -16.17
N ARG A 172 1.73 -1.48 -16.98
CA ARG A 172 1.36 -0.13 -16.53
C ARG A 172 0.70 0.65 -17.66
N ARG A 173 -0.10 1.65 -17.32
CA ARG A 173 -0.86 2.50 -18.25
C ARG A 173 0.02 3.20 -19.31
N ASN A 174 1.20 3.65 -18.93
CA ASN A 174 2.16 4.25 -19.85
C ASN A 174 3.44 3.40 -19.94
N PRO A 175 3.50 2.39 -20.81
CA PRO A 175 4.65 1.49 -20.90
C PRO A 175 5.93 2.21 -21.37
N SER A 176 5.79 3.32 -22.11
CA SER A 176 6.94 4.08 -22.65
C SER A 176 7.57 5.05 -21.65
N ALA A 177 7.00 5.21 -20.43
CA ALA A 177 7.62 6.06 -19.42
C ALA A 177 9.04 5.56 -19.07
N PRO A 178 10.01 6.45 -18.84
CA PRO A 178 11.40 6.08 -18.56
C PRO A 178 11.51 5.09 -17.40
N LEU A 179 12.48 4.19 -17.50
CA LEU A 179 12.85 3.24 -16.44
C LEU A 179 14.20 3.61 -15.85
N PRO A 180 14.39 3.46 -14.54
CA PRO A 180 15.70 3.50 -13.92
C PRO A 180 16.67 2.51 -14.63
N PRO A 181 17.97 2.83 -14.73
CA PRO A 181 18.94 2.01 -15.46
C PRO A 181 18.99 0.55 -15.00
N ASP A 182 18.87 0.31 -13.70
CA ASP A 182 18.88 -1.01 -13.07
C ASP A 182 17.64 -1.86 -13.38
N LEU A 183 16.54 -1.22 -13.79
CA LEU A 183 15.28 -1.88 -14.16
C LEU A 183 15.04 -1.98 -15.67
N ARG A 184 15.97 -1.54 -16.51
CA ARG A 184 15.86 -1.70 -17.98
C ARG A 184 15.69 -3.14 -18.46
N PRO A 185 16.23 -4.17 -17.77
CA PRO A 185 16.01 -5.56 -18.16
C PRO A 185 14.57 -6.06 -17.88
N VAL A 186 13.77 -5.32 -17.10
CA VAL A 186 12.37 -5.68 -16.82
C VAL A 186 11.51 -5.41 -18.04
N ARG A 187 10.75 -6.42 -18.48
CA ARG A 187 9.78 -6.26 -19.56
C ARG A 187 8.53 -5.53 -19.01
N VAL A 188 8.35 -4.27 -19.45
CA VAL A 188 7.21 -3.44 -19.07
C VAL A 188 6.30 -3.23 -20.29
N GLU A 189 5.03 -3.61 -20.15
CA GLU A 189 4.02 -3.59 -21.22
C GLU A 189 2.81 -2.71 -20.82
N GLY A 190 1.90 -2.48 -21.76
CA GLY A 190 0.64 -1.81 -21.51
C GLY A 190 -0.32 -2.66 -20.68
N ASP A 191 -1.32 -2.03 -20.09
CA ASP A 191 -2.36 -2.69 -19.29
C ASP A 191 -3.27 -3.63 -20.10
N ASP A 192 -3.31 -3.46 -21.43
CA ASP A 192 -3.91 -4.41 -22.38
C ASP A 192 -3.29 -5.80 -22.35
N ARG A 193 -2.06 -5.93 -21.81
CA ARG A 193 -1.34 -7.20 -21.68
C ARG A 193 -1.51 -7.86 -20.30
N LEU A 194 -2.49 -7.42 -19.50
CA LEU A 194 -2.74 -7.98 -18.17
C LEU A 194 -2.98 -9.48 -18.20
N HIS A 195 -3.82 -9.98 -19.10
CA HIS A 195 -4.14 -11.41 -19.18
C HIS A 195 -2.91 -12.28 -19.52
N ASP A 196 -2.02 -11.79 -20.38
CA ASP A 196 -0.77 -12.49 -20.70
C ASP A 196 0.17 -12.50 -19.49
N LEU A 197 0.27 -11.38 -18.78
CA LEU A 197 1.06 -11.30 -17.54
C LEU A 197 0.56 -12.30 -16.50
N LEU A 198 -0.78 -12.39 -16.28
CA LEU A 198 -1.38 -13.32 -15.33
C LEU A 198 -1.06 -14.79 -15.68
N GLY A 199 -1.19 -15.17 -16.96
CA GLY A 199 -0.94 -16.53 -17.42
C GLY A 199 0.53 -16.97 -17.34
N ASP A 200 1.46 -16.03 -17.45
CA ASP A 200 2.90 -16.29 -17.45
C ASP A 200 3.56 -16.17 -16.06
N SER A 201 2.81 -15.73 -15.05
CA SER A 201 3.37 -15.43 -13.73
C SER A 201 3.15 -16.54 -12.71
N ASP A 202 4.19 -16.85 -11.93
CA ASP A 202 4.14 -17.71 -10.76
C ASP A 202 3.76 -16.92 -9.48
N LEU A 203 4.03 -15.61 -9.49
CA LEU A 203 3.69 -14.66 -8.43
C LEU A 203 3.15 -13.38 -9.08
N VAL A 204 1.96 -12.94 -8.70
CA VAL A 204 1.36 -11.68 -9.15
C VAL A 204 1.26 -10.71 -7.98
N VAL A 205 1.74 -9.48 -8.16
CA VAL A 205 1.69 -8.42 -7.14
C VAL A 205 0.93 -7.21 -7.66
N LEU A 206 -0.07 -6.76 -6.91
CA LEU A 206 -0.87 -5.59 -7.25
C LEU A 206 -0.30 -4.35 -6.55
N THR A 207 0.07 -3.34 -7.35
CA THR A 207 0.64 -2.05 -6.89
C THR A 207 0.02 -0.84 -7.61
N VAL A 208 -1.14 -1.02 -8.26
CA VAL A 208 -1.90 0.07 -8.89
C VAL A 208 -2.75 0.82 -7.86
N PRO A 209 -3.01 2.12 -8.03
CA PRO A 209 -3.97 2.85 -7.20
C PRO A 209 -5.41 2.39 -7.48
N LEU A 210 -6.28 2.50 -6.47
CA LEU A 210 -7.72 2.31 -6.63
C LEU A 210 -8.32 3.50 -7.38
N SER A 211 -9.07 3.20 -8.41
CA SER A 211 -9.85 4.16 -9.20
C SER A 211 -11.10 3.47 -9.78
N ALA A 212 -11.98 4.20 -10.42
CA ALA A 212 -13.12 3.61 -11.13
C ALA A 212 -12.68 2.59 -12.20
N ALA A 213 -11.53 2.81 -12.84
CA ALA A 213 -10.98 1.92 -13.87
C ALA A 213 -10.26 0.69 -13.31
N THR A 214 -9.86 0.69 -12.03
CA THR A 214 -9.11 -0.41 -11.42
C THR A 214 -9.89 -1.16 -10.34
N LYS A 215 -11.08 -0.68 -9.96
CA LYS A 215 -11.98 -1.41 -9.07
C LYS A 215 -12.42 -2.72 -9.73
N GLY A 216 -12.24 -3.85 -9.03
CA GLY A 216 -12.55 -5.18 -9.56
C GLY A 216 -11.63 -5.61 -10.72
N LEU A 217 -10.41 -5.04 -10.81
CA LEU A 217 -9.44 -5.35 -11.86
C LEU A 217 -9.10 -6.84 -11.93
N ILE A 218 -9.13 -7.52 -10.80
CA ILE A 218 -8.92 -8.97 -10.68
C ILE A 218 -10.25 -9.59 -10.22
N GLY A 219 -10.98 -10.11 -11.17
CA GLY A 219 -12.22 -10.85 -10.95
C GLY A 219 -12.07 -12.32 -11.34
N THR A 220 -13.20 -13.01 -11.51
CA THR A 220 -13.25 -14.44 -11.85
C THR A 220 -12.48 -14.75 -13.15
N ALA A 221 -12.59 -13.89 -14.16
CA ALA A 221 -11.94 -14.10 -15.45
C ALA A 221 -10.40 -13.98 -15.34
N GLU A 222 -9.91 -13.01 -14.59
CA GLU A 222 -8.50 -12.76 -14.34
C GLU A 222 -7.90 -13.87 -13.48
N LEU A 223 -8.58 -14.29 -12.41
CA LEU A 223 -8.16 -15.42 -11.56
C LEU A 223 -8.10 -16.72 -12.35
N ALA A 224 -9.04 -16.95 -13.29
CA ALA A 224 -9.02 -18.11 -14.17
C ALA A 224 -7.88 -18.11 -15.20
N ARG A 225 -7.24 -16.94 -15.46
CA ARG A 225 -6.03 -16.84 -16.30
C ARG A 225 -4.75 -17.18 -15.55
N MET A 226 -4.76 -17.02 -14.21
CA MET A 226 -3.59 -17.35 -13.40
C MET A 226 -3.30 -18.85 -13.44
N ARG A 227 -2.02 -19.21 -13.28
CA ARG A 227 -1.61 -20.60 -13.13
C ARG A 227 -2.17 -21.18 -11.84
N ARG A 228 -2.46 -22.47 -11.82
CA ARG A 228 -3.02 -23.16 -10.65
C ARG A 228 -2.11 -23.08 -9.40
N ASP A 229 -0.80 -23.00 -9.58
CA ASP A 229 0.18 -22.86 -8.51
C ASP A 229 0.61 -21.40 -8.26
N ALA A 230 0.04 -20.45 -9.00
CA ALA A 230 0.38 -19.03 -8.86
C ALA A 230 -0.10 -18.44 -7.55
N LEU A 231 0.65 -17.47 -7.04
CA LEU A 231 0.34 -16.72 -5.83
C LEU A 231 -0.10 -15.29 -6.19
N LEU A 232 -1.11 -14.77 -5.51
CA LEU A 232 -1.56 -13.39 -5.62
C LEU A 232 -1.19 -12.61 -4.35
N VAL A 233 -0.53 -11.46 -4.50
CA VAL A 233 -0.22 -10.56 -3.38
C VAL A 233 -0.87 -9.20 -3.63
N ASN A 234 -1.76 -8.78 -2.71
CA ASN A 234 -2.37 -7.45 -2.78
C ASN A 234 -1.87 -6.57 -1.63
N VAL A 235 -1.01 -5.61 -1.96
CA VAL A 235 -0.47 -4.58 -1.06
C VAL A 235 -0.94 -3.17 -1.45
N ALA A 236 -1.92 -3.07 -2.36
CA ALA A 236 -2.40 -1.80 -2.88
C ALA A 236 -3.73 -1.38 -2.22
N ARG A 237 -4.86 -1.95 -2.69
CA ARG A 237 -6.21 -1.72 -2.11
C ARG A 237 -7.07 -2.98 -2.26
N GLY A 238 -7.88 -3.29 -1.25
CA GLY A 238 -8.78 -4.46 -1.26
C GLY A 238 -9.70 -4.50 -2.49
N PRO A 239 -10.44 -3.42 -2.81
CA PRO A 239 -11.39 -3.41 -3.93
C PRO A 239 -10.78 -3.52 -5.34
N LEU A 240 -9.47 -3.66 -5.50
CA LEU A 240 -8.85 -4.06 -6.76
C LEU A 240 -9.18 -5.50 -7.14
N VAL A 241 -9.48 -6.32 -6.15
CA VAL A 241 -9.83 -7.72 -6.31
C VAL A 241 -11.29 -7.91 -5.92
N ASP A 242 -12.04 -8.68 -6.70
CA ASP A 242 -13.36 -9.12 -6.32
C ASP A 242 -13.27 -10.09 -5.14
N GLU A 243 -13.96 -9.78 -4.03
CA GLU A 243 -13.85 -10.55 -2.78
C GLU A 243 -14.37 -11.98 -2.94
N ASP A 244 -15.53 -12.12 -3.56
CA ASP A 244 -16.19 -13.41 -3.74
C ASP A 244 -15.39 -14.29 -4.70
N ALA A 245 -14.99 -13.73 -5.84
CA ALA A 245 -14.18 -14.44 -6.83
C ALA A 245 -12.85 -14.93 -6.26
N LEU A 246 -12.16 -14.11 -5.45
CA LEU A 246 -10.91 -14.52 -4.82
C LEU A 246 -11.14 -15.63 -3.79
N PHE A 247 -12.17 -15.49 -2.95
CA PHE A 247 -12.48 -16.51 -1.94
C PHE A 247 -12.78 -17.86 -2.60
N GLU A 248 -13.63 -17.89 -3.63
CA GLU A 248 -13.94 -19.10 -4.38
C GLU A 248 -12.70 -19.71 -5.04
N ALA A 249 -11.85 -18.87 -5.67
CA ALA A 249 -10.62 -19.33 -6.30
C ALA A 249 -9.64 -19.98 -5.32
N LEU A 250 -9.60 -19.51 -4.06
CA LEU A 250 -8.76 -20.06 -3.00
C LEU A 250 -9.34 -21.35 -2.41
N VAL A 251 -10.66 -21.41 -2.18
CA VAL A 251 -11.36 -22.60 -1.68
C VAL A 251 -11.26 -23.76 -2.68
N GLU A 252 -11.41 -23.48 -3.97
CA GLU A 252 -11.33 -24.47 -5.04
C GLU A 252 -9.89 -24.74 -5.51
N GLU A 253 -8.89 -24.15 -4.86
CA GLU A 253 -7.47 -24.25 -5.24
C GLU A 253 -7.23 -23.96 -6.74
N ARG A 254 -7.97 -22.99 -7.31
CA ARG A 254 -7.77 -22.51 -8.69
C ARG A 254 -6.49 -21.72 -8.82
N ILE A 255 -6.04 -21.11 -7.69
CA ILE A 255 -4.70 -20.52 -7.54
C ILE A 255 -4.04 -21.11 -6.30
N GLY A 256 -2.72 -21.05 -6.23
CA GLY A 256 -1.91 -21.64 -5.15
C GLY A 256 -2.08 -20.96 -3.78
N GLY A 257 -2.45 -19.69 -3.77
CA GLY A 257 -2.66 -18.95 -2.52
C GLY A 257 -2.67 -17.45 -2.71
N ALA A 258 -2.99 -16.71 -1.64
CA ALA A 258 -2.97 -15.26 -1.65
C ALA A 258 -2.36 -14.67 -0.37
N ALA A 259 -1.75 -13.47 -0.49
CA ALA A 259 -1.39 -12.63 0.63
C ALA A 259 -2.12 -11.29 0.52
N LEU A 260 -2.84 -10.93 1.57
CA LEU A 260 -3.68 -9.73 1.62
C LEU A 260 -3.23 -8.84 2.77
N ASP A 261 -2.71 -7.66 2.42
CA ASP A 261 -2.39 -6.61 3.40
C ASP A 261 -3.46 -5.51 3.43
N VAL A 262 -4.39 -5.55 2.48
CA VAL A 262 -5.44 -4.54 2.30
C VAL A 262 -6.81 -5.18 2.18
N TRP A 263 -7.86 -4.43 2.58
CA TRP A 263 -9.17 -4.97 2.83
C TRP A 263 -10.27 -4.21 2.09
N TRP A 264 -11.43 -4.82 1.88
CA TRP A 264 -12.60 -4.24 1.19
C TRP A 264 -13.32 -3.21 2.06
N SER A 265 -13.19 -3.34 3.40
CA SER A 265 -13.63 -2.31 4.36
C SER A 265 -12.55 -2.09 5.41
N HIS A 266 -12.61 -0.95 6.11
CA HIS A 266 -11.73 -0.68 7.26
C HIS A 266 -12.50 -0.89 8.56
N PRO A 267 -11.85 -1.39 9.64
CA PRO A 267 -12.45 -1.42 10.97
C PRO A 267 -12.95 -0.03 11.35
N LYS A 268 -14.21 0.09 11.76
CA LYS A 268 -14.74 1.32 12.29
C LYS A 268 -14.32 1.42 13.75
N ASP A 269 -13.53 2.43 14.08
CA ASP A 269 -13.21 2.92 15.43
C ASP A 269 -13.25 1.86 16.55
N GLY A 270 -12.27 0.92 16.55
CA GLY A 270 -12.08 -0.07 17.62
C GLY A 270 -13.04 -1.27 17.63
N GLY A 271 -14.00 -1.35 16.74
CA GLY A 271 -14.85 -2.51 16.59
C GLY A 271 -14.22 -3.55 15.67
N GLY A 272 -14.02 -4.78 16.15
CA GLY A 272 -13.32 -5.89 15.50
C GLY A 272 -13.86 -6.39 14.15
N ALA A 273 -14.15 -5.48 13.23
CA ALA A 273 -14.48 -5.83 11.86
C ALA A 273 -13.20 -6.22 11.12
N THR A 274 -13.19 -7.41 10.54
CA THR A 274 -12.04 -7.99 9.84
C THR A 274 -11.69 -7.29 8.53
N GLY A 275 -12.57 -6.42 8.02
CA GLY A 275 -12.39 -5.74 6.73
C GLY A 275 -12.80 -6.59 5.52
N TYR A 276 -13.26 -7.81 5.74
CA TYR A 276 -13.75 -8.76 4.73
C TYR A 276 -15.05 -9.43 5.19
N THR A 277 -15.82 -10.00 4.23
CA THR A 277 -17.11 -10.66 4.50
C THR A 277 -17.03 -12.18 4.43
N ARG A 278 -16.00 -12.74 3.78
CA ARG A 278 -15.78 -14.17 3.62
C ARG A 278 -14.78 -14.71 4.66
N SER A 279 -14.84 -15.98 5.02
CA SER A 279 -14.00 -16.62 6.04
C SER A 279 -12.55 -16.85 5.57
N PHE A 280 -11.85 -15.84 5.04
CA PHE A 280 -10.44 -15.98 4.62
C PHE A 280 -9.53 -16.51 5.73
N HIS A 281 -9.84 -16.22 7.00
CA HIS A 281 -9.06 -16.67 8.16
C HIS A 281 -9.12 -18.18 8.41
N GLU A 282 -10.05 -18.88 7.77
CA GLU A 282 -10.16 -20.36 7.83
C GLU A 282 -9.30 -21.04 6.77
N LEU A 283 -8.83 -20.30 5.75
CA LEU A 283 -8.06 -20.86 4.64
C LEU A 283 -6.58 -21.04 5.03
N GLU A 284 -5.99 -22.16 4.63
CA GLU A 284 -4.57 -22.47 4.90
C GLU A 284 -3.61 -21.85 3.87
N ASN A 285 -4.12 -21.52 2.68
CA ASN A 285 -3.35 -20.97 1.57
C ASN A 285 -3.39 -19.44 1.51
N VAL A 286 -3.64 -18.77 2.64
CA VAL A 286 -3.65 -17.30 2.73
C VAL A 286 -2.71 -16.77 3.82
N VAL A 287 -2.15 -15.59 3.57
CA VAL A 287 -1.46 -14.77 4.56
C VAL A 287 -2.23 -13.46 4.70
N LEU A 288 -2.67 -13.14 5.92
CA LEU A 288 -3.49 -11.97 6.21
C LEU A 288 -2.72 -11.01 7.11
N THR A 289 -2.63 -9.73 6.73
CA THR A 289 -1.96 -8.71 7.52
C THR A 289 -2.80 -7.43 7.58
N PRO A 290 -2.75 -6.66 8.68
CA PRO A 290 -3.67 -5.55 8.95
C PRO A 290 -3.18 -4.22 8.35
N HIS A 291 -2.91 -4.18 7.04
CA HIS A 291 -2.46 -2.99 6.30
C HIS A 291 -1.17 -2.39 6.88
N HIS A 292 -0.19 -3.25 7.15
CA HIS A 292 1.07 -2.85 7.80
C HIS A 292 2.32 -3.01 6.92
N SER A 293 2.20 -3.44 5.66
CA SER A 293 3.35 -3.65 4.77
C SER A 293 4.25 -2.42 4.63
N GLY A 294 3.67 -1.23 4.74
CA GLY A 294 4.39 0.04 4.75
C GLY A 294 4.78 0.58 6.14
N HIS A 295 4.47 -0.12 7.23
CA HIS A 295 4.61 0.40 8.60
C HIS A 295 5.97 0.06 9.23
N THR A 296 7.04 0.68 8.70
CA THR A 296 8.37 0.61 9.31
C THR A 296 8.80 1.97 9.86
N ARG A 297 9.76 1.97 10.79
CA ARG A 297 10.33 3.21 11.35
C ARG A 297 10.89 4.10 10.25
N GLU A 298 11.63 3.51 9.31
CA GLU A 298 12.28 4.20 8.19
C GLU A 298 11.25 4.90 7.30
N THR A 299 10.11 4.24 7.03
CA THR A 299 8.99 4.84 6.28
C THR A 299 8.49 6.09 6.97
N PHE A 300 8.19 6.03 8.26
CA PHE A 300 7.62 7.17 8.98
C PHE A 300 8.63 8.26 9.28
N THR A 301 9.89 7.92 9.56
CA THR A 301 11.00 8.90 9.64
C THR A 301 11.14 9.67 8.31
N GLY A 302 11.13 8.95 7.18
CA GLY A 302 11.21 9.58 5.86
C GLY A 302 10.01 10.51 5.58
N ARG A 303 8.80 10.04 5.89
CA ARG A 303 7.58 10.85 5.76
C ARG A 303 7.60 12.11 6.62
N ALA A 304 7.95 11.97 7.90
CA ALA A 304 8.02 13.09 8.84
C ALA A 304 9.00 14.17 8.34
N ARG A 305 10.19 13.78 7.89
CA ARG A 305 11.20 14.69 7.32
C ARG A 305 10.71 15.37 6.04
N GLU A 306 10.05 14.64 5.15
CA GLU A 306 9.49 15.23 3.92
C GLU A 306 8.36 16.22 4.23
N ILE A 307 7.46 15.90 5.16
CA ILE A 307 6.39 16.77 5.63
C ILE A 307 6.98 18.04 6.24
N ALA A 308 7.96 17.93 7.14
CA ALA A 308 8.66 19.06 7.74
C ALA A 308 9.31 19.95 6.66
N ALA A 309 10.00 19.33 5.69
CA ALA A 309 10.61 20.06 4.58
C ALA A 309 9.57 20.79 3.71
N ASN A 310 8.40 20.21 3.45
CA ASN A 310 7.34 20.88 2.70
C ASN A 310 6.70 22.02 3.50
N ILE A 311 6.53 21.88 4.80
CA ILE A 311 6.06 22.95 5.69
C ILE A 311 7.05 24.11 5.70
N HIS A 312 8.35 23.82 5.80
CA HIS A 312 9.40 24.83 5.69
C HIS A 312 9.39 25.56 4.34
N ARG A 313 9.26 24.83 3.23
CA ARG A 313 9.13 25.41 1.88
C ARG A 313 7.90 26.31 1.77
N LEU A 314 6.76 25.88 2.32
CA LEU A 314 5.54 26.69 2.35
C LEU A 314 5.76 28.00 3.11
N ALA A 315 6.44 27.95 4.26
CA ALA A 315 6.74 29.12 5.09
C ALA A 315 7.66 30.11 4.40
N THR A 316 8.61 29.61 3.59
CA THR A 316 9.64 30.41 2.91
C THR A 316 9.30 30.72 1.44
N GLY A 317 8.09 30.35 0.98
CA GLY A 317 7.65 30.59 -0.39
C GLY A 317 8.40 29.77 -1.46
N GLN A 318 9.00 28.64 -1.07
CA GLN A 318 9.70 27.73 -1.97
C GLN A 318 8.74 26.70 -2.58
N PRO A 319 9.05 26.13 -3.77
CA PRO A 319 8.25 25.06 -4.37
C PRO A 319 8.18 23.81 -3.48
N LEU A 320 6.96 23.27 -3.27
CA LEU A 320 6.75 22.06 -2.52
C LEU A 320 7.06 20.81 -3.36
N SER A 321 7.41 19.71 -2.69
CA SER A 321 7.56 18.41 -3.32
C SER A 321 6.24 17.64 -3.29
N ASN A 322 6.04 16.78 -4.31
CA ASN A 322 4.89 15.88 -4.40
C ASN A 322 3.52 16.59 -4.34
N VAL A 323 3.42 17.75 -5.02
CA VAL A 323 2.15 18.47 -5.16
C VAL A 323 1.24 17.69 -6.10
N VAL A 324 0.06 17.31 -5.61
CA VAL A 324 -0.95 16.55 -6.36
C VAL A 324 -2.17 17.39 -6.72
N ARG A 325 -2.34 18.55 -6.08
CA ARG A 325 -3.38 19.53 -6.40
C ARG A 325 -2.87 20.95 -6.08
N GLY A 326 -3.24 21.89 -6.94
CA GLY A 326 -2.82 23.27 -6.87
C GLY A 326 -1.56 23.55 -7.72
N THR A 327 -1.31 24.80 -8.04
CA THR A 327 -0.07 25.21 -8.70
C THR A 327 0.93 25.58 -7.61
N ALA A 328 2.04 24.85 -7.52
CA ALA A 328 3.21 25.36 -6.79
C ALA A 328 3.49 26.74 -7.39
N GLY A 329 3.47 27.79 -6.55
CA GLY A 329 3.61 29.16 -6.99
C GLY A 329 4.75 29.34 -7.99
N ARG A 330 4.48 30.15 -9.02
CA ARG A 330 5.48 30.57 -10.00
C ARG A 330 6.55 31.40 -9.33
#